data_0ed18b7c09e5681cec227a4db30705a5
#
_entry.id   0ed18b7c09e5681cec227a4db30705a5
#
_cell.length_a   1.000
_cell.length_b   1.000
_cell.length_c   1.000
_cell.angle_alpha   90.00
_cell.angle_beta   90.00
_cell.angle_gamma   90.00
#
_symmetry.space_group_name_H-M   'P 1'
#
loop_
_entity.id
_entity.type
_entity.pdbx_description
1 polymer ?
#
loop_
_entity_poly.entity_id
_entity_poly.type
_entity_poly.pdbx_seq_one_letter_code
_entity_poly.pdbx_strand_id
1 'polypeptide(L)'
;MCFGIFLYHDNLQIKEITTDYTDCNDGGICSITLNISNDIIGDVYFYYGLDNFYQNFRMYIKSRSNEQLMGDLMNTHKCGSYSYDENGKVIAPCGAIANSMFNDTFELFLNKIKVPFTYKGVVWESLLKNKYKNPPLINGDLCQSFSNTTKPLNWGKEPCKLDEVNPDNNGFQNSDFIVWMQTAALNNFRNLYRILDKNNSKIFQNGLPKGLYTLKIMNNYPVKSFNGKKYFIISTTSIFGGKNYFMGIAFITVSSICLTIAITIIFFKYNPIYNINRT
;
A
#
# COMPACT_ATOMS: atom_id res chain seq x y z
N MET A 1 3.68 25.01 18.07
CA MET A 1 4.95 25.19 17.33
C MET A 1 5.95 24.07 17.60
N CYS A 2 6.37 23.80 18.81
CA CYS A 2 7.37 22.74 19.13
C CYS A 2 7.01 21.37 18.58
N PHE A 3 5.76 20.93 18.70
CA PHE A 3 5.29 19.67 18.16
C PHE A 3 5.38 19.59 16.63
N GLY A 4 5.06 20.69 15.94
CA GLY A 4 5.21 20.75 14.47
C GLY A 4 6.67 20.68 14.02
N ILE A 5 7.58 21.35 14.74
CA ILE A 5 9.02 21.26 14.48
C ILE A 5 9.53 19.83 14.72
N PHE A 6 9.08 19.17 15.78
CA PHE A 6 9.42 17.79 16.08
C PHE A 6 8.96 16.84 14.96
N LEU A 7 7.70 16.94 14.52
CA LEU A 7 7.18 16.14 13.40
C LEU A 7 7.95 16.39 12.10
N TYR A 8 8.30 17.64 11.82
CA TYR A 8 9.08 17.99 10.63
C TYR A 8 10.47 17.35 10.67
N HIS A 9 11.16 17.46 11.82
CA HIS A 9 12.49 16.89 12.02
C HIS A 9 12.48 15.34 11.93
N ASP A 10 11.48 14.71 12.53
CA ASP A 10 11.29 13.24 12.47
C ASP A 10 11.14 12.75 11.01
N ASN A 11 10.38 13.49 10.20
CA ASN A 11 10.23 13.20 8.77
C ASN A 11 11.54 13.33 7.96
N LEU A 12 12.47 14.20 8.35
CA LEU A 12 13.77 14.32 7.68
C LEU A 12 14.63 13.07 7.83
N GLN A 13 14.41 12.28 8.86
CA GLN A 13 15.16 11.05 9.11
C GLN A 13 14.68 9.87 8.26
N ILE A 14 13.46 9.95 7.70
CA ILE A 14 12.90 8.90 6.85
C ILE A 14 13.66 8.85 5.53
N LYS A 15 14.29 7.71 5.28
CA LYS A 15 14.97 7.43 4.01
C LYS A 15 13.96 6.82 3.04
N GLU A 16 13.83 7.44 1.88
CA GLU A 16 12.91 6.98 0.84
C GLU A 16 13.58 7.05 -0.53
N ILE A 17 13.48 5.98 -1.28
CA ILE A 17 13.97 5.86 -2.65
C ILE A 17 12.78 5.44 -3.51
N THR A 18 12.43 6.27 -4.48
CA THR A 18 11.35 6.02 -5.43
C THR A 18 11.91 5.78 -6.82
N THR A 19 11.49 4.72 -7.47
CA THR A 19 11.92 4.33 -8.81
C THR A 19 10.69 4.23 -9.70
N ASP A 20 10.64 5.05 -10.74
CA ASP A 20 9.65 4.94 -11.81
C ASP A 20 10.03 3.79 -12.74
N TYR A 21 9.08 2.89 -13.03
CA TYR A 21 9.25 1.80 -13.97
C TYR A 21 8.12 1.74 -15.01
N THR A 22 7.43 2.84 -15.21
CA THR A 22 6.28 2.96 -16.13
C THR A 22 6.63 2.53 -17.55
N ASP A 23 7.86 2.83 -17.99
CA ASP A 23 8.33 2.55 -19.36
C ASP A 23 8.81 1.10 -19.56
N CYS A 24 8.75 0.26 -18.54
CA CYS A 24 9.02 -1.17 -18.70
C CYS A 24 7.99 -1.82 -19.65
N ASN A 25 8.44 -2.76 -20.47
CA ASN A 25 7.56 -3.44 -21.40
C ASN A 25 6.48 -4.26 -20.67
N ASP A 26 5.23 -4.08 -21.07
CA ASP A 26 4.10 -4.83 -20.51
C ASP A 26 4.24 -6.32 -20.79
N GLY A 27 3.98 -7.16 -19.77
CA GLY A 27 4.09 -8.62 -19.84
C GLY A 27 5.53 -9.16 -19.84
N GLY A 28 6.54 -8.29 -19.65
CA GLY A 28 7.96 -8.65 -19.67
C GLY A 28 8.66 -8.53 -18.33
N ILE A 29 9.91 -9.03 -18.30
CA ILE A 29 10.82 -8.84 -17.17
C ILE A 29 11.65 -7.58 -17.44
N CYS A 30 11.58 -6.63 -16.52
CA CYS A 30 12.38 -5.41 -16.54
C CYS A 30 13.41 -5.45 -15.42
N SER A 31 14.62 -4.94 -15.68
CA SER A 31 15.68 -4.86 -14.67
C SER A 31 16.18 -3.42 -14.56
N ILE A 32 16.11 -2.86 -13.37
CA ILE A 32 16.55 -1.48 -13.10
C ILE A 32 17.63 -1.52 -12.02
N THR A 33 18.69 -0.75 -12.24
CA THR A 33 19.77 -0.60 -11.26
C THR A 33 19.46 0.55 -10.32
N LEU A 34 19.52 0.29 -9.00
CA LEU A 34 19.31 1.27 -7.94
C LEU A 34 20.61 1.47 -7.18
N ASN A 35 21.01 2.71 -6.98
CA ASN A 35 22.16 3.04 -6.13
C ASN A 35 21.69 3.51 -4.76
N ILE A 36 21.97 2.71 -3.75
CA ILE A 36 21.75 3.07 -2.33
C ILE A 36 23.06 3.64 -1.80
N SER A 37 23.15 4.96 -1.71
CA SER A 37 24.39 5.68 -1.36
C SER A 37 24.77 5.53 0.12
N ASN A 38 23.80 5.34 1.01
CA ASN A 38 24.01 5.19 2.46
C ASN A 38 23.18 4.03 2.99
N ASP A 39 23.70 3.35 4.02
CA ASP A 39 22.97 2.29 4.69
C ASP A 39 21.59 2.75 5.15
N ILE A 40 20.55 1.96 4.86
CA ILE A 40 19.20 2.17 5.37
C ILE A 40 19.02 1.25 6.57
N ILE A 41 19.22 1.81 7.77
CA ILE A 41 19.18 1.08 9.03
C ILE A 41 17.74 1.00 9.55
N GLY A 42 17.37 -0.11 10.16
CA GLY A 42 16.07 -0.29 10.80
C GLY A 42 15.11 -1.11 9.93
N ASP A 43 13.81 -0.91 10.14
CA ASP A 43 12.79 -1.59 9.37
C ASP A 43 12.63 -0.95 8.01
N VAL A 44 12.67 -1.78 6.97
CA VAL A 44 12.55 -1.32 5.58
C VAL A 44 11.29 -1.92 4.97
N TYR A 45 10.52 -1.04 4.36
CA TYR A 45 9.24 -1.34 3.74
C TYR A 45 9.33 -1.13 2.24
N PHE A 46 8.77 -2.07 1.49
CA PHE A 46 8.71 -2.02 0.04
C PHE A 46 7.28 -1.77 -0.39
N TYR A 47 7.07 -0.71 -1.19
CA TYR A 47 5.75 -0.34 -1.68
C TYR A 47 5.75 -0.36 -3.20
N TYR A 48 4.58 -0.58 -3.78
CA TYR A 48 4.31 -0.14 -5.13
C TYR A 48 3.43 1.10 -5.11
N GLY A 49 3.66 1.99 -6.05
CA GLY A 49 2.86 3.20 -6.24
C GLY A 49 2.14 3.17 -7.58
N LEU A 50 0.92 3.69 -7.60
CA LEU A 50 0.15 3.96 -8.80
C LEU A 50 -0.24 5.43 -8.82
N ASP A 51 -0.14 6.04 -10.00
CA ASP A 51 -0.63 7.37 -10.27
C ASP A 51 -1.74 7.33 -11.31
N ASN A 52 -2.66 8.28 -11.23
CA ASN A 52 -3.83 8.41 -12.09
C ASN A 52 -4.80 7.20 -12.06
N PHE A 53 -4.81 6.43 -10.97
CA PHE A 53 -5.74 5.32 -10.77
C PHE A 53 -6.76 5.66 -9.68
N TYR A 54 -8.03 5.79 -10.07
CA TYR A 54 -9.10 6.32 -9.22
C TYR A 54 -9.86 5.19 -8.52
N GLN A 55 -9.41 4.80 -7.31
CA GLN A 55 -10.15 3.85 -6.47
C GLN A 55 -11.28 4.49 -5.67
N ASN A 56 -11.39 5.83 -5.66
CA ASN A 56 -12.35 6.58 -4.86
C ASN A 56 -13.70 6.82 -5.54
N PHE A 57 -13.92 6.30 -6.75
CA PHE A 57 -15.24 6.36 -7.38
C PHE A 57 -16.27 5.55 -6.60
N ARG A 58 -17.43 6.15 -6.33
CA ARG A 58 -18.52 5.53 -5.56
C ARG A 58 -18.94 4.16 -6.07
N MET A 59 -19.03 3.99 -7.39
CA MET A 59 -19.39 2.70 -8.01
C MET A 59 -18.32 1.65 -7.78
N TYR A 60 -17.05 2.04 -7.90
CA TYR A 60 -15.91 1.16 -7.70
C TYR A 60 -15.79 0.69 -6.23
N ILE A 61 -15.82 1.63 -5.27
CA ILE A 61 -15.73 1.31 -3.83
C ILE A 61 -16.82 0.34 -3.37
N LYS A 62 -18.02 0.48 -3.92
CA LYS A 62 -19.19 -0.36 -3.59
C LYS A 62 -19.16 -1.72 -4.25
N SER A 63 -18.38 -1.90 -5.32
CA SER A 63 -18.34 -3.11 -6.11
C SER A 63 -17.49 -4.20 -5.43
N ARG A 64 -18.02 -4.77 -4.35
CA ARG A 64 -17.49 -5.92 -3.61
C ARG A 64 -18.57 -6.52 -2.72
N SER A 65 -18.50 -7.81 -2.43
CA SER A 65 -19.32 -8.47 -1.41
C SER A 65 -18.51 -8.70 -0.15
N ASN A 66 -18.90 -8.08 0.95
CA ASN A 66 -18.27 -8.29 2.25
C ASN A 66 -18.56 -9.69 2.80
N GLU A 67 -19.75 -10.22 2.52
CA GLU A 67 -20.19 -11.54 2.89
C GLU A 67 -19.32 -12.60 2.21
N GLN A 68 -19.03 -12.42 0.92
CA GLN A 68 -18.13 -13.30 0.20
C GLN A 68 -16.71 -13.27 0.77
N LEU A 69 -16.20 -12.07 1.11
CA LEU A 69 -14.88 -11.91 1.73
C LEU A 69 -14.79 -12.54 3.13
N MET A 70 -15.93 -12.82 3.76
CA MET A 70 -16.01 -13.56 5.03
C MET A 70 -16.19 -15.07 4.85
N GLY A 71 -16.13 -15.58 3.61
CA GLY A 71 -16.14 -17.01 3.28
C GLY A 71 -17.43 -17.53 2.66
N ASP A 72 -18.50 -16.71 2.54
CA ASP A 72 -19.73 -17.07 1.83
C ASP A 72 -19.55 -16.85 0.31
N LEU A 73 -18.97 -17.81 -0.37
CA LEU A 73 -18.58 -17.69 -1.78
C LEU A 73 -19.75 -17.36 -2.71
N MET A 74 -20.97 -17.79 -2.38
CA MET A 74 -22.13 -17.63 -3.27
C MET A 74 -22.79 -16.25 -3.16
N ASN A 75 -22.42 -15.45 -2.16
CA ASN A 75 -22.97 -14.12 -1.98
C ASN A 75 -22.26 -13.09 -2.82
N THR A 76 -22.88 -12.68 -3.92
CA THR A 76 -22.36 -11.68 -4.86
C THR A 76 -23.01 -10.30 -4.70
N HIS A 77 -23.66 -10.06 -3.55
CA HIS A 77 -24.35 -8.78 -3.32
C HIS A 77 -23.40 -7.59 -3.52
N LYS A 78 -23.84 -6.61 -4.32
CA LYS A 78 -23.11 -5.39 -4.72
C LYS A 78 -21.98 -5.58 -5.73
N CYS A 79 -21.72 -6.77 -6.25
CA CYS A 79 -20.66 -6.96 -7.26
C CYS A 79 -21.04 -6.49 -8.67
N GLY A 80 -22.34 -6.29 -8.96
CA GLY A 80 -22.82 -5.83 -10.24
C GLY A 80 -22.47 -6.77 -11.39
N SER A 81 -21.92 -6.23 -12.49
CA SER A 81 -21.49 -7.02 -13.65
C SER A 81 -20.31 -7.96 -13.39
N TYR A 82 -19.65 -7.84 -12.26
CA TYR A 82 -18.57 -8.74 -11.84
C TYR A 82 -19.02 -9.83 -10.85
N SER A 83 -20.32 -10.17 -10.86
CA SER A 83 -20.91 -11.21 -10.01
C SER A 83 -20.74 -12.60 -10.60
N TYR A 84 -20.90 -12.73 -11.91
CA TYR A 84 -20.92 -14.00 -12.65
C TYR A 84 -20.06 -13.90 -13.91
N ASP A 85 -19.49 -15.00 -14.34
CA ASP A 85 -18.85 -15.12 -15.64
C ASP A 85 -19.89 -15.32 -16.77
N GLU A 86 -19.41 -15.42 -18.01
CA GLU A 86 -20.24 -15.63 -19.20
C GLU A 86 -21.05 -16.95 -19.17
N ASN A 87 -20.63 -17.92 -18.37
CA ASN A 87 -21.28 -19.21 -18.17
C ASN A 87 -22.23 -19.22 -16.97
N GLY A 88 -22.45 -18.07 -16.31
CA GLY A 88 -23.28 -17.95 -15.12
C GLY A 88 -22.64 -18.49 -13.85
N LYS A 89 -21.34 -18.80 -13.85
CA LYS A 89 -20.60 -19.24 -12.66
C LYS A 89 -20.23 -18.05 -11.79
N VAL A 90 -20.35 -18.21 -10.47
CA VAL A 90 -20.03 -17.15 -9.51
C VAL A 90 -18.54 -16.79 -9.56
N ILE A 91 -18.23 -15.50 -9.68
CA ILE A 91 -16.86 -14.99 -9.58
C ILE A 91 -16.51 -14.83 -8.09
N ALA A 92 -15.37 -15.38 -7.66
CA ALA A 92 -14.86 -15.24 -6.30
C ALA A 92 -13.34 -14.98 -6.29
N PRO A 93 -12.89 -13.85 -5.73
CA PRO A 93 -13.65 -12.72 -5.18
C PRO A 93 -14.38 -11.91 -6.27
N CYS A 94 -15.62 -11.51 -6.04
CA CYS A 94 -16.37 -10.73 -7.01
C CYS A 94 -16.17 -9.20 -6.83
N GLY A 95 -16.50 -8.47 -7.88
CA GLY A 95 -16.51 -7.01 -7.88
C GLY A 95 -15.35 -6.36 -8.63
N ALA A 96 -15.55 -5.08 -8.98
CA ALA A 96 -14.57 -4.32 -9.76
C ALA A 96 -13.24 -4.13 -9.03
N ILE A 97 -13.27 -4.01 -7.69
CA ILE A 97 -12.04 -3.86 -6.89
C ILE A 97 -11.18 -5.11 -7.03
N ALA A 98 -11.75 -6.29 -6.83
CA ALA A 98 -11.03 -7.56 -6.96
C ALA A 98 -10.54 -7.78 -8.41
N ASN A 99 -11.41 -7.50 -9.40
CA ASN A 99 -11.07 -7.72 -10.80
C ASN A 99 -9.89 -6.87 -11.29
N SER A 100 -9.68 -5.69 -10.71
CA SER A 100 -8.58 -4.77 -11.06
C SER A 100 -7.36 -4.90 -10.15
N MET A 101 -7.19 -6.01 -9.46
CA MET A 101 -6.06 -6.23 -8.55
C MET A 101 -4.71 -6.07 -9.25
N PHE A 102 -3.83 -5.31 -8.63
CA PHE A 102 -2.44 -5.13 -9.05
C PHE A 102 -1.67 -6.45 -9.00
N ASN A 103 -0.92 -6.76 -10.06
CA ASN A 103 -0.29 -8.07 -10.24
C ASN A 103 1.18 -8.02 -10.71
N ASP A 104 1.85 -6.85 -10.67
CA ASP A 104 3.30 -6.82 -10.84
C ASP A 104 3.99 -7.47 -9.65
N THR A 105 5.13 -8.09 -9.90
CA THR A 105 5.96 -8.68 -8.84
C THR A 105 7.37 -8.14 -8.88
N PHE A 106 8.01 -8.07 -7.71
CA PHE A 106 9.32 -7.46 -7.55
C PHE A 106 10.28 -8.40 -6.83
N GLU A 107 11.52 -8.41 -7.31
CA GLU A 107 12.66 -9.02 -6.64
C GLU A 107 13.82 -8.03 -6.60
N LEU A 108 14.46 -7.89 -5.46
CA LEU A 108 15.59 -7.00 -5.26
C LEU A 108 16.84 -7.83 -4.97
N PHE A 109 17.96 -7.47 -5.59
CA PHE A 109 19.23 -8.17 -5.45
C PHE A 109 20.36 -7.18 -5.13
N LEU A 110 21.20 -7.52 -4.18
CA LEU A 110 22.48 -6.87 -3.92
C LEU A 110 23.59 -7.83 -4.39
N ASN A 111 24.38 -7.45 -5.40
CA ASN A 111 25.48 -8.30 -5.90
C ASN A 111 25.07 -9.76 -6.12
N LYS A 112 23.91 -10.01 -6.77
CA LYS A 112 23.29 -11.31 -7.01
C LYS A 112 22.68 -12.00 -5.76
N ILE A 113 22.81 -11.43 -4.57
CA ILE A 113 22.17 -11.96 -3.35
C ILE A 113 20.76 -11.38 -3.29
N LYS A 114 19.75 -12.26 -3.26
CA LYS A 114 18.35 -11.84 -3.17
C LYS A 114 18.05 -11.22 -1.81
N VAL A 115 17.46 -10.04 -1.80
CA VAL A 115 16.95 -9.39 -0.58
C VAL A 115 15.73 -10.18 -0.10
N PRO A 116 15.70 -10.64 1.14
CA PRO A 116 14.60 -11.45 1.66
C PRO A 116 13.37 -10.56 1.94
N PHE A 117 12.27 -10.85 1.27
CA PHE A 117 10.98 -10.20 1.47
C PHE A 117 10.06 -11.08 2.30
N THR A 118 9.29 -10.47 3.21
CA THR A 118 8.21 -11.16 3.91
C THR A 118 6.86 -10.43 3.70
N TYR A 119 5.79 -11.21 3.57
CA TYR A 119 4.41 -10.70 3.59
C TYR A 119 3.87 -10.59 5.01
N LYS A 120 4.51 -11.25 5.99
CA LYS A 120 4.09 -11.22 7.39
C LYS A 120 4.21 -9.81 7.95
N GLY A 121 3.15 -9.34 8.60
CA GLY A 121 3.08 -7.97 9.13
C GLY A 121 2.64 -6.89 8.11
N VAL A 122 2.44 -7.24 6.83
CA VAL A 122 1.91 -6.33 5.82
C VAL A 122 0.44 -6.01 6.10
N VAL A 123 -0.31 -7.00 6.52
CA VAL A 123 -1.75 -6.87 6.84
C VAL A 123 -1.94 -6.93 8.36
N TRP A 124 -2.82 -6.08 8.87
CA TRP A 124 -3.19 -6.06 10.28
C TRP A 124 -3.98 -7.32 10.65
N GLU A 125 -3.63 -7.96 11.75
CA GLU A 125 -4.32 -9.17 12.23
C GLU A 125 -5.84 -8.98 12.39
N SER A 126 -6.28 -7.77 12.76
CA SER A 126 -7.70 -7.46 12.90
C SER A 126 -8.47 -7.58 11.58
N LEU A 127 -7.83 -7.28 10.44
CA LEU A 127 -8.44 -7.47 9.12
C LEU A 127 -8.55 -8.95 8.77
N LEU A 128 -7.49 -9.73 9.00
CA LEU A 128 -7.48 -11.18 8.79
C LEU A 128 -8.53 -11.91 9.63
N LYS A 129 -8.70 -11.48 10.88
CA LYS A 129 -9.66 -12.13 11.80
C LYS A 129 -11.11 -11.73 11.52
N ASN A 130 -11.38 -10.48 11.16
CA ASN A 130 -12.72 -9.92 11.16
C ASN A 130 -13.32 -9.64 9.77
N LYS A 131 -12.49 -9.48 8.73
CA LYS A 131 -12.99 -9.08 7.40
C LYS A 131 -12.66 -10.04 6.27
N TYR A 132 -11.57 -10.79 6.39
CA TYR A 132 -11.08 -11.65 5.32
C TYR A 132 -10.90 -13.05 5.84
N LYS A 133 -11.82 -13.92 5.47
CA LYS A 133 -11.82 -15.33 5.86
C LYS A 133 -11.95 -16.20 4.64
N ASN A 134 -11.08 -17.19 4.52
CA ASN A 134 -11.25 -18.22 3.52
C ASN A 134 -12.51 -19.04 3.78
N PRO A 135 -13.14 -19.59 2.73
CA PRO A 135 -14.21 -20.56 2.92
C PRO A 135 -13.70 -21.77 3.70
N PRO A 136 -14.60 -22.53 4.35
CA PRO A 136 -14.23 -23.78 5.00
C PRO A 136 -13.51 -24.71 4.04
N LEU A 137 -12.41 -25.32 4.49
CA LEU A 137 -11.63 -26.24 3.68
C LEU A 137 -12.45 -27.50 3.36
N ILE A 138 -12.48 -27.89 2.08
CA ILE A 138 -13.03 -29.16 1.66
C ILE A 138 -11.87 -30.15 1.54
N ASN A 139 -11.93 -31.26 2.29
CA ASN A 139 -10.86 -32.29 2.36
C ASN A 139 -9.46 -31.70 2.68
N GLY A 140 -9.40 -30.57 3.42
CA GLY A 140 -8.14 -29.90 3.73
C GLY A 140 -7.55 -29.08 2.58
N ASP A 141 -8.24 -28.96 1.44
CA ASP A 141 -7.76 -28.25 0.24
C ASP A 141 -8.60 -26.99 -0.01
N LEU A 142 -7.93 -25.85 -0.04
CA LEU A 142 -8.54 -24.55 -0.35
C LEU A 142 -9.04 -24.48 -1.80
N CYS A 143 -8.35 -25.10 -2.74
CA CYS A 143 -8.76 -25.08 -4.15
C CYS A 143 -10.07 -25.85 -4.38
N GLN A 144 -10.31 -26.91 -3.62
CA GLN A 144 -11.59 -27.59 -3.64
C GLN A 144 -12.74 -26.73 -3.12
N SER A 145 -12.46 -25.88 -2.14
CA SER A 145 -13.47 -24.93 -1.63
C SER A 145 -13.88 -23.90 -2.68
N PHE A 146 -13.00 -23.52 -3.58
CA PHE A 146 -13.29 -22.59 -4.70
C PHE A 146 -13.82 -23.30 -5.96
N SER A 147 -13.96 -24.61 -6.01
CA SER A 147 -14.30 -25.38 -7.23
C SER A 147 -15.61 -24.95 -7.91
N ASN A 148 -16.60 -24.51 -7.13
CA ASN A 148 -17.89 -24.03 -7.63
C ASN A 148 -17.88 -22.56 -8.06
N THR A 149 -16.73 -21.89 -7.99
CA THR A 149 -16.57 -20.48 -8.39
C THR A 149 -15.52 -20.36 -9.48
N THR A 150 -15.45 -19.18 -10.09
CA THR A 150 -14.42 -18.84 -11.05
C THR A 150 -13.61 -17.64 -10.54
N LYS A 151 -12.39 -17.49 -11.00
CA LYS A 151 -11.55 -16.33 -10.66
C LYS A 151 -12.03 -15.07 -11.37
N PRO A 152 -11.69 -13.87 -10.86
CA PRO A 152 -11.91 -12.62 -11.58
C PRO A 152 -11.29 -12.65 -12.99
N LEU A 153 -11.96 -12.02 -13.96
CA LEU A 153 -11.60 -12.09 -15.37
C LEU A 153 -10.14 -11.68 -15.68
N ASN A 154 -9.64 -10.67 -14.94
CA ASN A 154 -8.29 -10.13 -15.15
C ASN A 154 -7.21 -10.89 -14.34
N TRP A 155 -7.56 -11.93 -13.61
CA TRP A 155 -6.59 -12.68 -12.82
C TRP A 155 -5.93 -13.80 -13.64
N GLY A 156 -4.60 -13.83 -13.63
CA GLY A 156 -3.83 -14.93 -14.23
C GLY A 156 -3.86 -16.22 -13.39
N LYS A 157 -4.02 -16.09 -12.05
CA LYS A 157 -3.96 -17.20 -11.09
C LYS A 157 -5.31 -17.45 -10.43
N GLU A 158 -5.51 -18.70 -9.99
CA GLU A 158 -6.68 -19.07 -9.18
C GLU A 158 -6.57 -18.45 -7.77
N PRO A 159 -7.69 -18.11 -7.09
CA PRO A 159 -7.66 -17.52 -5.75
C PRO A 159 -6.90 -18.37 -4.73
N CYS A 160 -6.96 -19.68 -4.85
CA CYS A 160 -6.26 -20.62 -3.97
C CYS A 160 -4.76 -20.79 -4.28
N LYS A 161 -4.22 -20.16 -5.35
CA LYS A 161 -2.84 -20.28 -5.81
C LYS A 161 -2.19 -18.92 -6.09
N LEU A 162 -2.56 -17.89 -5.34
CA LEU A 162 -1.97 -16.55 -5.51
C LEU A 162 -0.50 -16.51 -5.08
N ASP A 163 -0.17 -17.23 -4.01
CA ASP A 163 1.19 -17.39 -3.50
C ASP A 163 1.56 -18.89 -3.50
N GLU A 164 2.44 -19.26 -4.42
CA GLU A 164 2.88 -20.66 -4.57
C GLU A 164 3.93 -21.06 -3.54
N VAL A 165 4.62 -20.06 -2.96
CA VAL A 165 5.70 -20.28 -1.98
C VAL A 165 5.13 -20.43 -0.57
N ASN A 166 4.08 -19.67 -0.26
CA ASN A 166 3.49 -19.61 1.08
C ASN A 166 2.02 -20.04 1.02
N PRO A 167 1.71 -21.31 1.30
CA PRO A 167 0.35 -21.85 1.22
C PRO A 167 -0.67 -21.14 2.14
N ASP A 168 -0.21 -20.57 3.25
CA ASP A 168 -1.00 -19.80 4.20
C ASP A 168 -1.36 -18.38 3.72
N ASN A 169 -0.72 -17.91 2.63
CA ASN A 169 -0.96 -16.60 2.03
C ASN A 169 -1.83 -16.70 0.76
N ASN A 170 -2.94 -17.45 0.82
CA ASN A 170 -3.81 -17.71 -0.31
C ASN A 170 -5.28 -17.42 -0.04
N GLY A 171 -6.08 -17.39 -1.11
CA GLY A 171 -7.50 -17.07 -1.04
C GLY A 171 -7.76 -15.63 -0.62
N PHE A 172 -8.80 -15.42 0.17
CA PHE A 172 -9.16 -14.09 0.70
C PHE A 172 -8.20 -13.60 1.79
N GLN A 173 -7.34 -14.48 2.31
CA GLN A 173 -6.29 -14.13 3.28
C GLN A 173 -4.95 -13.77 2.65
N ASN A 174 -4.87 -13.76 1.31
CA ASN A 174 -3.69 -13.28 0.61
C ASN A 174 -3.40 -11.80 0.94
N SER A 175 -2.18 -11.50 1.34
CA SER A 175 -1.80 -10.16 1.78
C SER A 175 -1.89 -9.11 0.67
N ASP A 176 -1.50 -9.44 -0.56
CA ASP A 176 -1.55 -8.51 -1.69
C ASP A 176 -3.01 -8.18 -2.05
N PHE A 177 -3.88 -9.20 -1.99
CA PHE A 177 -5.31 -9.03 -2.19
C PHE A 177 -5.92 -8.12 -1.11
N ILE A 178 -5.64 -8.39 0.18
CA ILE A 178 -6.18 -7.59 1.27
C ILE A 178 -5.73 -6.13 1.19
N VAL A 179 -4.46 -5.89 0.90
CA VAL A 179 -3.92 -4.54 0.73
C VAL A 179 -4.62 -3.81 -0.41
N TRP A 180 -4.81 -4.48 -1.56
CA TRP A 180 -5.53 -3.91 -2.70
C TRP A 180 -6.99 -3.55 -2.39
N MET A 181 -7.67 -4.39 -1.63
CA MET A 181 -9.05 -4.18 -1.21
C MET A 181 -9.24 -3.00 -0.24
N GLN A 182 -8.13 -2.45 0.34
CA GLN A 182 -8.13 -1.19 1.08
C GLN A 182 -8.03 -0.02 0.09
N THR A 183 -9.16 0.35 -0.50
CA THR A 183 -9.20 1.36 -1.56
C THR A 183 -8.62 2.70 -1.13
N ALA A 184 -7.76 3.28 -1.97
CA ALA A 184 -7.15 4.57 -1.75
C ALA A 184 -8.16 5.73 -1.92
N ALA A 185 -8.00 6.77 -1.12
CA ALA A 185 -8.83 7.98 -1.18
C ALA A 185 -8.43 8.93 -2.32
N LEU A 186 -7.20 8.86 -2.78
CA LEU A 186 -6.63 9.70 -3.83
C LEU A 186 -6.22 8.85 -5.03
N ASN A 187 -6.10 9.48 -6.19
CA ASN A 187 -5.69 8.85 -7.44
C ASN A 187 -4.19 8.57 -7.54
N ASN A 188 -3.41 9.13 -6.65
CA ASN A 188 -1.98 8.85 -6.46
C ASN A 188 -1.81 8.23 -5.09
N PHE A 189 -1.41 6.97 -5.05
CA PHE A 189 -1.27 6.21 -3.82
C PHE A 189 -0.15 5.19 -3.88
N ARG A 190 0.25 4.74 -2.70
CA ARG A 190 1.18 3.62 -2.54
C ARG A 190 0.60 2.57 -1.61
N ASN A 191 0.84 1.34 -1.95
CA ASN A 191 0.43 0.17 -1.18
C ASN A 191 1.65 -0.59 -0.68
N LEU A 192 1.61 -1.04 0.56
CA LEU A 192 2.68 -1.86 1.12
C LEU A 192 2.69 -3.22 0.42
N TYR A 193 3.84 -3.56 -0.17
CA TYR A 193 4.04 -4.82 -0.87
C TYR A 193 4.68 -5.87 0.02
N ARG A 194 5.82 -5.54 0.61
CA ARG A 194 6.59 -6.46 1.47
C ARG A 194 7.36 -5.68 2.53
N ILE A 195 7.84 -6.42 3.51
CA ILE A 195 8.74 -5.93 4.56
C ILE A 195 10.06 -6.69 4.43
N LEU A 196 11.18 -6.05 4.75
CA LEU A 196 12.48 -6.71 4.81
C LEU A 196 12.50 -7.78 5.91
N ASP A 197 12.76 -9.03 5.53
CA ASP A 197 12.94 -10.12 6.50
C ASP A 197 14.38 -10.14 7.03
N LYS A 198 14.58 -9.49 8.16
CA LYS A 198 15.89 -9.37 8.82
C LYS A 198 16.43 -10.70 9.37
N ASN A 199 15.55 -11.67 9.62
CA ASN A 199 15.91 -12.94 10.23
C ASN A 199 16.49 -13.93 9.22
N ASN A 200 16.21 -13.73 7.95
CA ASN A 200 16.54 -14.68 6.89
C ASN A 200 17.93 -14.45 6.25
N SER A 201 18.67 -13.39 6.66
CA SER A 201 20.01 -13.14 6.13
C SER A 201 20.81 -12.22 7.03
N LYS A 202 22.05 -12.63 7.37
CA LYS A 202 22.98 -11.84 8.17
C LYS A 202 23.33 -10.49 7.54
N ILE A 203 23.36 -10.41 6.20
CA ILE A 203 23.71 -9.20 5.45
C ILE A 203 22.64 -8.11 5.64
N PHE A 204 21.36 -8.51 5.76
CA PHE A 204 20.23 -7.60 5.85
C PHE A 204 19.65 -7.48 7.28
N GLN A 205 20.33 -8.03 8.27
CA GLN A 205 19.88 -8.05 9.67
C GLN A 205 19.65 -6.63 10.25
N ASN A 206 20.47 -5.66 9.84
CA ASN A 206 20.37 -4.28 10.32
C ASN A 206 19.61 -3.36 9.35
N GLY A 207 19.15 -3.88 8.21
CA GLY A 207 18.52 -3.11 7.14
C GLY A 207 19.16 -3.35 5.78
N LEU A 208 19.08 -2.38 4.85
CA LEU A 208 19.71 -2.47 3.54
C LEU A 208 21.08 -1.77 3.56
N PRO A 209 22.19 -2.48 3.35
CA PRO A 209 23.51 -1.86 3.23
C PRO A 209 23.60 -1.00 1.96
N LYS A 210 24.50 -0.03 1.96
CA LYS A 210 24.85 0.76 0.76
C LYS A 210 25.36 -0.15 -0.36
N GLY A 211 25.03 0.17 -1.59
CA GLY A 211 25.51 -0.58 -2.76
C GLY A 211 24.64 -0.43 -3.99
N LEU A 212 25.05 -1.15 -5.04
CA LEU A 212 24.28 -1.25 -6.27
C LEU A 212 23.31 -2.42 -6.20
N TYR A 213 22.05 -2.11 -6.30
CA TYR A 213 20.96 -3.10 -6.28
C TYR A 213 20.40 -3.26 -7.69
N THR A 214 19.98 -4.48 -7.99
CA THR A 214 19.23 -4.77 -9.22
C THR A 214 17.80 -5.10 -8.81
N LEU A 215 16.87 -4.26 -9.24
CA LEU A 215 15.42 -4.49 -9.10
C LEU A 215 14.94 -5.21 -10.35
N LYS A 216 14.45 -6.43 -10.20
CA LYS A 216 13.74 -7.18 -11.24
C LYS A 216 12.26 -7.04 -11.06
N ILE A 217 11.56 -6.69 -12.12
CA ILE A 217 10.13 -6.42 -12.14
C ILE A 217 9.49 -7.32 -13.18
N MET A 218 8.52 -8.13 -12.78
CA MET A 218 7.59 -8.77 -13.71
C MET A 218 6.44 -7.78 -13.93
N ASN A 219 6.43 -7.13 -15.10
CA ASN A 219 5.53 -6.02 -15.40
C ASN A 219 4.23 -6.53 -16.05
N ASN A 220 3.24 -6.89 -15.24
CA ASN A 220 1.98 -7.50 -15.69
C ASN A 220 0.80 -6.52 -15.71
N TYR A 221 0.87 -5.43 -14.93
CA TYR A 221 -0.23 -4.49 -14.74
C TYR A 221 -0.18 -3.36 -15.78
N PRO A 222 -1.09 -3.31 -16.78
CA PRO A 222 -1.06 -2.29 -17.81
C PRO A 222 -1.62 -0.96 -17.28
N VAL A 223 -0.87 0.14 -17.43
CA VAL A 223 -1.29 1.48 -17.01
C VAL A 223 -1.48 2.47 -18.15
N LYS A 224 -1.08 2.11 -19.37
CA LYS A 224 -1.14 2.98 -20.55
C LYS A 224 -2.55 3.43 -20.89
N SER A 225 -3.55 2.55 -20.68
CA SER A 225 -4.96 2.83 -21.02
C SER A 225 -5.55 4.01 -20.24
N PHE A 226 -5.01 4.33 -19.07
CA PHE A 226 -5.46 5.46 -18.24
C PHE A 226 -4.35 6.50 -17.98
N ASN A 227 -3.25 6.48 -18.77
CA ASN A 227 -2.09 7.36 -18.62
C ASN A 227 -1.51 7.33 -17.20
N GLY A 228 -1.53 6.16 -16.57
CA GLY A 228 -1.02 5.96 -15.23
C GLY A 228 0.50 5.83 -15.19
N LYS A 229 1.07 6.00 -13.99
CA LYS A 229 2.48 5.73 -13.71
C LYS A 229 2.63 4.69 -12.63
N LYS A 230 3.76 3.99 -12.65
CA LYS A 230 4.10 2.93 -11.71
C LYS A 230 5.43 3.19 -11.02
N TYR A 231 5.45 2.97 -9.71
CA TYR A 231 6.63 3.20 -8.89
C TYR A 231 6.92 2.02 -8.00
N PHE A 232 8.20 1.70 -7.84
CA PHE A 232 8.68 0.89 -6.75
C PHE A 232 9.36 1.79 -5.72
N ILE A 233 8.98 1.64 -4.44
CA ILE A 233 9.40 2.54 -3.38
C ILE A 233 10.01 1.72 -2.24
N ILE A 234 11.22 2.09 -1.84
CA ILE A 234 11.90 1.59 -0.64
C ILE A 234 11.82 2.70 0.40
N SER A 235 11.26 2.45 1.56
CA SER A 235 11.11 3.48 2.60
C SER A 235 11.32 2.91 3.99
N THR A 236 11.89 3.72 4.87
CA THR A 236 11.74 3.53 6.32
C THR A 236 10.49 4.25 6.81
N THR A 237 10.10 3.98 8.04
CA THR A 237 9.00 4.69 8.71
C THR A 237 9.48 5.26 10.04
N SER A 238 8.82 6.32 10.49
CA SER A 238 8.94 6.81 11.85
C SER A 238 7.78 6.32 12.72
N ILE A 239 7.75 6.74 13.99
CA ILE A 239 6.63 6.50 14.90
C ILE A 239 5.32 7.08 14.36
N PHE A 240 5.38 8.15 13.57
CA PHE A 240 4.23 8.82 12.96
C PHE A 240 3.89 8.33 11.55
N GLY A 241 4.57 7.29 11.07
CA GLY A 241 4.33 6.67 9.77
C GLY A 241 5.37 6.99 8.72
N GLY A 242 4.96 6.94 7.44
CA GLY A 242 5.84 7.22 6.30
C GLY A 242 6.10 8.70 6.08
N LYS A 243 6.97 9.00 5.10
CA LYS A 243 7.41 10.37 4.78
C LYS A 243 6.24 11.29 4.42
N ASN A 244 5.96 12.25 5.28
CA ASN A 244 4.88 13.23 5.09
C ASN A 244 5.19 14.53 5.82
N TYR A 245 5.64 15.54 5.09
CA TYR A 245 5.95 16.85 5.64
C TYR A 245 4.70 17.71 5.94
N PHE A 246 3.55 17.36 5.36
CA PHE A 246 2.34 18.18 5.45
C PHE A 246 1.92 18.44 6.89
N MET A 247 1.89 17.40 7.72
CA MET A 247 1.47 17.52 9.13
C MET A 247 2.40 18.47 9.91
N GLY A 248 3.72 18.30 9.77
CA GLY A 248 4.70 19.18 10.42
C GLY A 248 4.53 20.64 10.01
N ILE A 249 4.43 20.90 8.71
CA ILE A 249 4.24 22.25 8.15
C ILE A 249 2.90 22.85 8.61
N ALA A 250 1.81 22.09 8.56
CA ALA A 250 0.49 22.53 8.98
C ALA A 250 0.48 22.98 10.46
N PHE A 251 1.05 22.18 11.36
CA PHE A 251 1.14 22.55 12.78
C PHE A 251 2.03 23.79 13.01
N ILE A 252 3.13 23.94 12.29
CA ILE A 252 4.00 25.13 12.38
C ILE A 252 3.23 26.36 11.91
N THR A 253 2.56 26.27 10.77
CA THR A 253 1.83 27.39 10.17
C THR A 253 0.69 27.87 11.08
N VAL A 254 -0.19 26.96 11.52
CA VAL A 254 -1.32 27.30 12.39
C VAL A 254 -0.83 27.88 13.72
N SER A 255 0.19 27.26 14.32
CA SER A 255 0.71 27.81 15.61
C SER A 255 1.40 29.15 15.44
N SER A 256 2.02 29.45 14.29
CA SER A 256 2.58 30.77 14.02
C SER A 256 1.50 31.83 13.88
N ILE A 257 0.39 31.52 13.20
CA ILE A 257 -0.77 32.42 13.09
C ILE A 257 -1.36 32.69 14.48
N CYS A 258 -1.58 31.63 15.27
CA CYS A 258 -2.10 31.80 16.64
C CYS A 258 -1.17 32.66 17.52
N LEU A 259 0.14 32.48 17.40
CA LEU A 259 1.13 33.25 18.14
C LEU A 259 1.10 34.73 17.74
N THR A 260 1.04 35.06 16.46
CA THR A 260 0.95 36.44 15.97
C THR A 260 -0.32 37.12 16.46
N ILE A 261 -1.47 36.41 16.41
CA ILE A 261 -2.73 36.95 16.97
C ILE A 261 -2.61 37.22 18.46
N ALA A 262 -2.06 36.30 19.24
CA ALA A 262 -1.86 36.48 20.69
C ALA A 262 -0.97 37.66 21.01
N ILE A 263 0.16 37.79 20.31
CA ILE A 263 1.07 38.95 20.47
C ILE A 263 0.35 40.26 20.14
N THR A 264 -0.42 40.28 19.06
CA THR A 264 -1.18 41.45 18.62
C THR A 264 -2.21 41.87 19.69
N ILE A 265 -2.97 40.91 20.23
CA ILE A 265 -3.95 41.18 21.31
C ILE A 265 -3.24 41.72 22.56
N ILE A 266 -2.12 41.11 22.95
CA ILE A 266 -1.34 41.56 24.12
C ILE A 266 -0.82 42.98 23.88
N PHE A 267 -0.27 43.27 22.69
CA PHE A 267 0.21 44.60 22.34
C PHE A 267 -0.87 45.67 22.45
N PHE A 268 -2.07 45.43 21.87
CA PHE A 268 -3.17 46.38 21.97
C PHE A 268 -3.72 46.54 23.40
N LYS A 269 -3.74 45.44 24.17
CA LYS A 269 -4.21 45.50 25.59
C LYS A 269 -3.29 46.32 26.49
N TYR A 270 -1.97 46.21 26.30
CA TYR A 270 -0.99 46.86 27.20
C TYR A 270 -0.38 48.13 26.62
N ASN A 271 -0.74 48.55 25.41
CA ASN A 271 -0.25 49.79 24.82
C ASN A 271 -1.06 51.00 25.40
N PRO A 272 -0.45 51.92 26.19
CA PRO A 272 -1.14 53.03 26.86
C PRO A 272 -1.81 54.00 25.86
N ILE A 273 -1.32 54.14 24.65
CA ILE A 273 -1.87 55.02 23.62
C ILE A 273 -3.28 54.61 23.20
N TYR A 274 -3.61 53.32 23.20
CA TYR A 274 -4.93 52.79 22.83
C TYR A 274 -5.92 52.82 24.00
N ASN A 275 -5.47 52.87 25.24
CA ASN A 275 -6.35 52.95 26.42
C ASN A 275 -6.88 54.36 26.72
N ILE A 276 -6.26 55.41 26.18
CA ILE A 276 -6.67 56.80 26.39
C ILE A 276 -7.96 57.16 25.62
N ASN A 277 -8.32 56.43 24.56
CA ASN A 277 -9.54 56.68 23.76
C ASN A 277 -10.78 55.89 24.21
N ARG A 278 -10.74 55.24 25.40
CA ARG A 278 -11.88 54.47 25.95
C ARG A 278 -12.44 55.07 27.25
N THR A 279 -11.92 56.20 27.70
CA THR A 279 -12.51 57.08 28.75
C THR A 279 -13.04 58.33 28.06
#